data_4f606f308a2f814128d02b1072621e43
#
_entry.id   4f606f308a2f814128d02b1072621e43
#
_cell.length_a   1.000
_cell.length_b   1.000
_cell.length_c   1.000
_cell.angle_alpha   90.00
_cell.angle_beta   90.00
_cell.angle_gamma   90.00
#
_symmetry.space_group_name_H-M   'P 1'
#
loop_
_entity.id
_entity.type
_entity.pdbx_description
1 polymer ?
#
loop_
_entity_poly.entity_id
_entity_poly.type
_entity_poly.pdbx_seq_one_letter_code
_entity_poly.pdbx_strand_id
1 'polypeptide(L)'
;MYRFMKIFSAFICLLPKGLQYAIGTLLGEIAWLAVPPKRKRLAIGQILFCNITDDPKEARRIAKASTTRFGRMIIDVLRYPEIKDGAYKDMVEFINREYLDDALENGRGAILAAVHSGNWELLGGVLASEGYPLISVAMKQNGDADKFINEYRRIMNQHVTYKTGVREMINELKKGAFLGLIMD
;
A
#
# COMPACT_ATOMS: atom_id res chain seq x y z
N MET A 1 -8.73 -15.51 12.92
CA MET A 1 -8.75 -14.47 11.86
C MET A 1 -7.67 -14.70 10.80
N TYR A 2 -6.42 -14.92 11.15
CA TYR A 2 -5.30 -15.16 10.21
C TYR A 2 -5.57 -16.27 9.16
N ARG A 3 -6.02 -17.48 9.59
CA ARG A 3 -6.35 -18.58 8.66
C ARG A 3 -7.44 -18.20 7.67
N PHE A 4 -8.47 -17.48 8.13
CA PHE A 4 -9.54 -17.00 7.27
C PHE A 4 -9.00 -16.05 6.19
N MET A 5 -8.12 -15.11 6.55
CA MET A 5 -7.50 -14.19 5.59
C MET A 5 -6.68 -14.95 4.52
N LYS A 6 -5.96 -16.01 4.91
CA LYS A 6 -5.20 -16.87 3.99
C LYS A 6 -6.12 -17.62 3.01
N ILE A 7 -7.20 -18.21 3.51
CA ILE A 7 -8.19 -18.93 2.68
C ILE A 7 -8.86 -17.94 1.73
N PHE A 8 -9.24 -16.77 2.21
CA PHE A 8 -9.83 -15.72 1.39
C PHE A 8 -8.88 -15.23 0.30
N SER A 9 -7.60 -15.02 0.62
CA SER A 9 -6.58 -14.69 -0.37
C SER A 9 -6.45 -15.78 -1.45
N ALA A 10 -6.35 -17.06 -1.04
CA ALA A 10 -6.29 -18.18 -1.99
C ALA A 10 -7.52 -18.21 -2.90
N PHE A 11 -8.70 -17.98 -2.34
CA PHE A 11 -9.93 -17.88 -3.11
C PHE A 11 -9.90 -16.73 -4.13
N ILE A 12 -9.46 -15.53 -3.71
CA ILE A 12 -9.33 -14.38 -4.60
C ILE A 12 -8.37 -14.68 -5.76
N CYS A 13 -7.24 -15.32 -5.51
CA CYS A 13 -6.27 -15.68 -6.56
C CYS A 13 -6.84 -16.66 -7.62
N LEU A 14 -7.89 -17.40 -7.33
CA LEU A 14 -8.54 -18.31 -8.28
C LEU A 14 -9.54 -17.60 -9.20
N LEU A 15 -9.91 -16.35 -8.91
CA LEU A 15 -10.94 -15.64 -9.65
C LEU A 15 -10.35 -14.86 -10.85
N PRO A 16 -11.12 -14.65 -11.93
CA PRO A 16 -10.73 -13.71 -12.99
C PRO A 16 -10.54 -12.29 -12.46
N LYS A 17 -9.55 -11.54 -13.00
CA LYS A 17 -9.19 -10.17 -12.58
C LYS A 17 -10.42 -9.24 -12.42
N GLY A 18 -11.37 -9.29 -13.35
CA GLY A 18 -12.60 -8.47 -13.29
C GLY A 18 -13.42 -8.74 -12.03
N LEU A 19 -13.57 -10.01 -11.65
CA LEU A 19 -14.33 -10.40 -10.45
C LEU A 19 -13.57 -10.06 -9.15
N GLN A 20 -12.25 -10.21 -9.14
CA GLN A 20 -11.40 -9.77 -8.02
C GLN A 20 -11.63 -8.29 -7.69
N TYR A 21 -11.56 -7.40 -8.70
CA TYR A 21 -11.78 -5.98 -8.50
C TYR A 21 -13.24 -5.59 -8.23
N ALA A 22 -14.21 -6.37 -8.75
CA ALA A 22 -15.61 -6.18 -8.39
C ALA A 22 -15.84 -6.47 -6.90
N ILE A 23 -15.23 -7.54 -6.37
CA ILE A 23 -15.26 -7.85 -4.92
C ILE A 23 -14.59 -6.71 -4.12
N GLY A 24 -13.42 -6.22 -4.54
CA GLY A 24 -12.74 -5.10 -3.89
C GLY A 24 -13.59 -3.82 -3.87
N THR A 25 -14.26 -3.54 -4.98
CA THR A 25 -15.20 -2.41 -5.07
C THR A 25 -16.36 -2.58 -4.09
N LEU A 26 -16.97 -3.76 -4.06
CA LEU A 26 -18.06 -4.08 -3.13
C LEU A 26 -17.63 -3.95 -1.66
N LEU A 27 -16.44 -4.46 -1.31
CA LEU A 27 -15.89 -4.32 0.03
C LEU A 27 -15.67 -2.85 0.40
N GLY A 28 -15.17 -2.03 -0.53
CA GLY A 28 -15.02 -0.60 -0.32
C GLY A 28 -16.36 0.15 -0.16
N GLU A 29 -17.38 -0.24 -0.92
CA GLU A 29 -18.74 0.30 -0.76
C GLU A 29 -19.34 -0.04 0.61
N ILE A 30 -19.19 -1.31 1.05
CA ILE A 30 -19.62 -1.76 2.38
C ILE A 30 -18.84 -1.02 3.47
N ALA A 31 -17.53 -0.88 3.30
CA ALA A 31 -16.69 -0.12 4.22
C ALA A 31 -17.16 1.33 4.34
N TRP A 32 -17.51 1.98 3.23
CA TRP A 32 -18.07 3.34 3.26
C TRP A 32 -19.35 3.42 4.07
N LEU A 33 -20.23 2.43 4.00
CA LEU A 33 -21.45 2.40 4.83
C LEU A 33 -21.10 2.32 6.32
N ALA A 34 -20.08 1.53 6.67
CA ALA A 34 -19.62 1.34 8.05
C ALA A 34 -18.80 2.51 8.62
N VAL A 35 -18.26 3.42 7.79
CA VAL A 35 -17.51 4.60 8.27
C VAL A 35 -18.42 5.48 9.13
N PRO A 36 -18.02 5.83 10.37
CA PRO A 36 -18.80 6.70 11.25
C PRO A 36 -19.09 8.08 10.61
N PRO A 37 -20.28 8.67 10.84
CA PRO A 37 -20.63 9.97 10.28
C PRO A 37 -19.63 11.09 10.59
N LYS A 38 -19.02 11.07 11.78
CA LYS A 38 -17.96 12.01 12.17
C LYS A 38 -16.76 11.95 11.23
N ARG A 39 -16.31 10.74 10.87
CA ARG A 39 -15.19 10.53 9.95
C ARG A 39 -15.54 10.95 8.53
N LYS A 40 -16.75 10.65 8.07
CA LYS A 40 -17.24 11.11 6.76
C LYS A 40 -17.24 12.65 6.68
N ARG A 41 -17.77 13.33 7.71
CA ARG A 41 -17.76 14.79 7.76
C ARG A 41 -16.35 15.37 7.75
N LEU A 42 -15.42 14.76 8.49
CA LEU A 42 -14.03 15.18 8.52
C LEU A 42 -13.40 15.08 7.12
N ALA A 43 -13.53 13.93 6.45
CA ALA A 43 -12.98 13.72 5.11
C ALA A 43 -13.55 14.71 4.09
N ILE A 44 -14.87 14.93 4.11
CA ILE A 44 -15.53 15.90 3.23
C ILE A 44 -15.03 17.33 3.54
N GLY A 45 -14.94 17.69 4.82
CA GLY A 45 -14.45 19.01 5.25
C GLY A 45 -13.00 19.26 4.82
N GLN A 46 -12.13 18.26 4.89
CA GLN A 46 -10.75 18.37 4.42
C GLN A 46 -10.67 18.59 2.89
N ILE A 47 -11.47 17.88 2.11
CA ILE A 47 -11.53 18.07 0.65
C ILE A 47 -11.94 19.49 0.28
N LEU A 48 -12.96 20.03 0.96
CA LEU A 48 -13.40 21.42 0.78
C LEU A 48 -12.34 22.42 1.25
N PHE A 49 -11.75 22.18 2.42
CA PHE A 49 -10.71 23.05 2.98
C PHE A 49 -9.46 23.14 2.09
N CYS A 50 -9.08 22.05 1.44
CA CYS A 50 -7.96 22.01 0.49
C CYS A 50 -8.32 22.55 -0.90
N ASN A 51 -9.50 23.11 -1.09
CA ASN A 51 -9.98 23.68 -2.37
C ASN A 51 -9.91 22.68 -3.54
N ILE A 52 -10.09 21.38 -3.26
CA ILE A 52 -10.17 20.35 -4.32
C ILE A 52 -11.50 20.51 -5.09
N THR A 53 -12.54 20.93 -4.41
CA THR A 53 -13.84 21.34 -4.96
C THR A 53 -14.57 22.21 -3.95
N ASP A 54 -15.44 23.08 -4.43
CA ASP A 54 -16.33 23.90 -3.58
C ASP A 54 -17.71 23.25 -3.38
N ASP A 55 -18.03 22.18 -4.13
CA ASP A 55 -19.31 21.47 -4.04
C ASP A 55 -19.24 20.34 -2.98
N PRO A 56 -20.05 20.44 -1.90
CA PRO A 56 -20.12 19.40 -0.87
C PRO A 56 -20.56 18.02 -1.39
N LYS A 57 -21.35 17.97 -2.47
CA LYS A 57 -21.78 16.69 -3.07
C LYS A 57 -20.61 16.04 -3.77
N GLU A 58 -19.82 16.82 -4.51
CA GLU A 58 -18.61 16.36 -5.16
C GLU A 58 -17.55 15.94 -4.13
N ALA A 59 -17.32 16.71 -3.07
CA ALA A 59 -16.45 16.36 -1.98
C ALA A 59 -16.83 15.01 -1.32
N ARG A 60 -18.13 14.77 -1.13
CA ARG A 60 -18.65 13.48 -0.65
C ARG A 60 -18.37 12.35 -1.65
N ARG A 61 -18.53 12.61 -2.96
CA ARG A 61 -18.25 11.64 -4.03
C ARG A 61 -16.78 11.24 -4.03
N ILE A 62 -15.87 12.20 -3.88
CA ILE A 62 -14.42 11.98 -3.81
C ILE A 62 -14.08 11.16 -2.57
N ALA A 63 -14.58 11.51 -1.38
CA ALA A 63 -14.36 10.77 -0.15
C ALA A 63 -14.83 9.32 -0.23
N LYS A 64 -16.01 9.09 -0.83
CA LYS A 64 -16.54 7.74 -1.09
C LYS A 64 -15.65 6.97 -2.06
N ALA A 65 -15.26 7.58 -3.18
CA ALA A 65 -14.42 6.96 -4.19
C ALA A 65 -13.05 6.54 -3.61
N SER A 66 -12.46 7.34 -2.71
CA SER A 66 -11.24 6.99 -2.00
C SER A 66 -11.41 5.70 -1.18
N THR A 67 -12.50 5.57 -0.42
CA THR A 67 -12.80 4.35 0.35
C THR A 67 -12.99 3.12 -0.55
N THR A 68 -13.67 3.31 -1.69
CA THR A 68 -13.87 2.23 -2.68
C THR A 68 -12.54 1.76 -3.28
N ARG A 69 -11.64 2.70 -3.61
CA ARG A 69 -10.29 2.39 -4.12
C ARG A 69 -9.45 1.67 -3.08
N PHE A 70 -9.58 2.01 -1.80
CA PHE A 70 -8.92 1.28 -0.72
C PHE A 70 -9.34 -0.20 -0.67
N GLY A 71 -10.60 -0.50 -0.92
CA GLY A 71 -11.08 -1.88 -1.07
C GLY A 71 -10.38 -2.65 -2.20
N ARG A 72 -10.13 -2.00 -3.34
CA ARG A 72 -9.35 -2.60 -4.44
C ARG A 72 -7.88 -2.79 -4.07
N MET A 73 -7.27 -1.83 -3.36
CA MET A 73 -5.90 -1.97 -2.86
C MET A 73 -5.75 -3.20 -1.95
N ILE A 74 -6.74 -3.49 -1.10
CA ILE A 74 -6.74 -4.71 -0.29
C ILE A 74 -6.73 -5.96 -1.17
N ILE A 75 -7.48 -5.97 -2.27
CA ILE A 75 -7.46 -7.09 -3.22
C ILE A 75 -6.07 -7.27 -3.82
N ASP A 76 -5.37 -6.20 -4.22
CA ASP A 76 -4.02 -6.32 -4.75
C ASP A 76 -3.06 -6.95 -3.75
N VAL A 77 -3.14 -6.59 -2.46
CA VAL A 77 -2.35 -7.22 -1.39
C VAL A 77 -2.71 -8.71 -1.26
N LEU A 78 -3.99 -9.07 -1.29
CA LEU A 78 -4.43 -10.47 -1.22
C LEU A 78 -3.94 -11.30 -2.40
N ARG A 79 -3.61 -10.67 -3.52
CA ARG A 79 -3.10 -11.29 -4.75
C ARG A 79 -1.58 -11.43 -4.78
N TYR A 80 -0.85 -11.01 -3.77
CA TYR A 80 0.62 -11.15 -3.76
C TYR A 80 1.11 -12.57 -4.09
N PRO A 81 0.47 -13.66 -3.62
CA PRO A 81 0.86 -15.01 -4.06
C PRO A 81 0.72 -15.26 -5.56
N GLU A 82 -0.23 -14.59 -6.23
CA GLU A 82 -0.46 -14.69 -7.68
C GLU A 82 0.53 -13.84 -8.49
N ILE A 83 0.90 -12.66 -7.98
CA ILE A 83 1.63 -11.66 -8.76
C ILE A 83 3.14 -11.62 -8.46
N LYS A 84 3.63 -12.31 -7.44
CA LYS A 84 5.01 -12.25 -6.93
C LYS A 84 6.09 -12.60 -7.98
N ASP A 85 5.78 -13.48 -8.91
CA ASP A 85 6.74 -14.01 -9.89
C ASP A 85 6.76 -13.18 -11.20
N GLY A 86 6.54 -11.87 -11.08
CA GLY A 86 6.67 -10.91 -12.19
C GLY A 86 5.35 -10.48 -12.82
N ALA A 87 4.21 -11.10 -12.49
CA ALA A 87 2.91 -10.69 -13.04
C ALA A 87 2.47 -9.28 -12.57
N TYR A 88 3.13 -8.71 -11.55
CA TYR A 88 2.97 -7.31 -11.16
C TYR A 88 3.44 -6.33 -12.24
N LYS A 89 4.32 -6.75 -13.17
CA LYS A 89 4.85 -5.90 -14.25
C LYS A 89 3.76 -5.38 -15.19
N ASP A 90 2.68 -6.14 -15.33
CA ASP A 90 1.49 -5.71 -16.08
C ASP A 90 0.62 -4.69 -15.33
N MET A 91 0.93 -4.41 -14.06
CA MET A 91 0.14 -3.56 -13.17
C MET A 91 0.81 -2.22 -12.89
N VAL A 92 2.10 -2.08 -13.21
CA VAL A 92 2.92 -0.91 -12.86
C VAL A 92 3.79 -0.47 -14.03
N GLU A 93 4.03 0.82 -14.09
CA GLU A 93 4.98 1.46 -14.98
C GLU A 93 5.94 2.29 -14.15
N PHE A 94 7.24 2.16 -14.43
CA PHE A 94 8.27 3.00 -13.83
C PHE A 94 8.53 4.19 -14.71
N ILE A 95 8.29 5.38 -14.19
CA ILE A 95 8.65 6.65 -14.83
C ILE A 95 9.89 7.19 -14.13
N ASN A 96 10.92 7.55 -14.90
CA ASN A 96 12.21 8.04 -14.39
C ASN A 96 12.88 7.03 -13.43
N ARG A 97 12.90 5.77 -13.81
CA ARG A 97 13.52 4.68 -13.03
C ARG A 97 15.02 4.95 -12.76
N GLU A 98 15.67 5.68 -13.65
CA GLU A 98 17.06 6.06 -13.57
C GLU A 98 17.43 6.74 -12.24
N TYR A 99 16.53 7.48 -11.59
CA TYR A 99 16.79 8.06 -10.27
C TYR A 99 16.96 7.00 -9.17
N LEU A 100 16.27 5.89 -9.28
CA LEU A 100 16.42 4.77 -8.34
C LEU A 100 17.70 4.00 -8.62
N ASP A 101 18.01 3.80 -9.89
CA ASP A 101 19.21 3.07 -10.33
C ASP A 101 20.47 3.88 -9.95
N ASP A 102 20.50 5.18 -10.19
CA ASP A 102 21.58 6.08 -9.77
C ASP A 102 21.77 6.09 -8.23
N ALA A 103 20.65 6.09 -7.49
CA ALA A 103 20.71 6.04 -6.03
C ALA A 103 21.28 4.69 -5.53
N LEU A 104 20.96 3.60 -6.22
CA LEU A 104 21.47 2.26 -5.91
C LEU A 104 22.98 2.19 -6.21
N GLU A 105 23.41 2.66 -7.39
CA GLU A 105 24.83 2.68 -7.80
C GLU A 105 25.70 3.55 -6.86
N ASN A 106 25.17 4.65 -6.37
CA ASN A 106 25.85 5.49 -5.38
C ASN A 106 26.15 4.79 -4.05
N GLY A 107 25.45 3.72 -3.72
CA GLY A 107 25.70 2.84 -2.56
C GLY A 107 25.58 3.49 -1.18
N ARG A 108 25.08 4.72 -1.09
CA ARG A 108 24.97 5.48 0.18
C ARG A 108 23.62 5.38 0.84
N GLY A 109 22.71 4.56 0.28
CA GLY A 109 21.32 4.48 0.66
C GLY A 109 20.50 5.68 0.17
N ALA A 110 19.17 5.54 0.23
CA ALA A 110 18.24 6.59 -0.18
C ALA A 110 17.03 6.63 0.74
N ILE A 111 16.40 7.80 0.84
CA ILE A 111 15.10 7.95 1.48
C ILE A 111 14.07 8.14 0.39
N LEU A 112 13.13 7.19 0.31
CA LEU A 112 11.98 7.25 -0.59
C LEU A 112 10.81 7.86 0.16
N ALA A 113 10.55 9.14 -0.09
CA ALA A 113 9.40 9.84 0.46
C ALA A 113 8.16 9.52 -0.38
N ALA A 114 7.19 8.85 0.20
CA ALA A 114 5.92 8.52 -0.42
C ALA A 114 4.75 9.14 0.34
N VAL A 115 3.57 9.14 -0.25
CA VAL A 115 2.34 9.63 0.36
C VAL A 115 1.29 8.52 0.40
N HIS A 116 0.29 8.66 1.28
CA HIS A 116 -0.87 7.75 1.32
C HIS A 116 -1.78 7.96 0.10
N SER A 117 -1.24 7.73 -1.10
CA SER A 117 -1.96 7.85 -2.38
C SER A 117 -1.77 6.60 -3.23
N GLY A 118 -2.77 6.27 -4.02
CA GLY A 118 -2.74 5.07 -4.87
C GLY A 118 -2.62 3.78 -4.06
N ASN A 119 -1.78 2.86 -4.53
CA ASN A 119 -1.50 1.60 -3.86
C ASN A 119 -0.05 1.57 -3.32
N TRP A 120 0.18 2.21 -2.19
CA TRP A 120 1.50 2.27 -1.55
C TRP A 120 2.02 0.89 -1.06
N GLU A 121 1.13 -0.06 -0.78
CA GLU A 121 1.56 -1.43 -0.42
C GLU A 121 2.17 -2.13 -1.64
N LEU A 122 1.51 -2.03 -2.80
CA LEU A 122 2.03 -2.58 -4.05
C LEU A 122 3.33 -1.87 -4.46
N LEU A 123 3.42 -0.55 -4.30
CA LEU A 123 4.65 0.22 -4.55
C LEU A 123 5.84 -0.38 -3.81
N GLY A 124 5.70 -0.60 -2.50
CA GLY A 124 6.77 -1.20 -1.69
C GLY A 124 7.11 -2.63 -2.12
N GLY A 125 6.10 -3.44 -2.39
CA GLY A 125 6.28 -4.82 -2.85
C GLY A 125 6.98 -4.89 -4.21
N VAL A 126 6.60 -4.05 -5.15
CA VAL A 126 7.21 -4.01 -6.51
C VAL A 126 8.65 -3.55 -6.47
N LEU A 127 8.97 -2.45 -5.75
CA LEU A 127 10.35 -1.99 -5.59
C LEU A 127 11.25 -3.08 -5.01
N ALA A 128 10.80 -3.78 -3.98
CA ALA A 128 11.54 -4.88 -3.39
C ALA A 128 11.70 -6.08 -4.34
N SER A 129 10.66 -6.39 -5.14
CA SER A 129 10.70 -7.47 -6.13
C SER A 129 11.59 -7.15 -7.34
N GLU A 130 11.78 -5.86 -7.66
CA GLU A 130 12.72 -5.40 -8.70
C GLU A 130 14.18 -5.36 -8.20
N GLY A 131 14.43 -5.75 -6.95
CA GLY A 131 15.78 -5.88 -6.39
C GLY A 131 16.30 -4.63 -5.67
N TYR A 132 15.50 -3.58 -5.53
CA TYR A 132 15.90 -2.44 -4.71
C TYR A 132 15.93 -2.85 -3.22
N PRO A 133 16.98 -2.51 -2.45
CA PRO A 133 17.13 -2.89 -1.05
C PRO A 133 16.21 -2.08 -0.14
N LEU A 134 14.90 -2.19 -0.37
CA LEU A 134 13.87 -1.40 0.30
C LEU A 134 13.55 -1.93 1.69
N ILE A 135 13.58 -1.04 2.67
CA ILE A 135 13.07 -1.22 4.02
C ILE A 135 11.93 -0.22 4.24
N SER A 136 10.71 -0.72 4.34
CA SER A 136 9.54 0.12 4.61
C SER A 136 9.37 0.37 6.10
N VAL A 137 9.16 1.64 6.46
CA VAL A 137 8.84 2.00 7.85
C VAL A 137 7.34 1.91 8.07
N ALA A 138 6.93 1.06 8.99
CA ALA A 138 5.53 0.81 9.27
C ALA A 138 5.19 1.03 10.75
N MET A 139 3.91 1.22 11.01
CA MET A 139 3.37 1.15 12.36
C MET A 139 3.00 -0.29 12.68
N LYS A 140 3.47 -0.80 13.83
CA LYS A 140 3.12 -2.13 14.30
C LYS A 140 1.61 -2.24 14.50
N GLN A 141 1.00 -3.21 13.86
CA GLN A 141 -0.40 -3.55 14.05
C GLN A 141 -0.53 -4.59 15.18
N ASN A 142 -1.74 -4.90 15.59
CA ASN A 142 -1.97 -5.88 16.64
C ASN A 142 -2.45 -7.23 16.08
N GLY A 143 -1.94 -8.32 16.66
CA GLY A 143 -2.46 -9.66 16.47
C GLY A 143 -2.32 -10.24 15.05
N ASP A 144 -3.36 -10.93 14.60
CA ASP A 144 -3.39 -11.67 13.33
C ASP A 144 -3.21 -10.80 12.08
N ALA A 145 -3.62 -9.53 12.14
CA ALA A 145 -3.51 -8.61 11.02
C ALA A 145 -2.03 -8.26 10.75
N ASP A 146 -1.25 -7.98 11.79
CA ASP A 146 0.19 -7.72 11.66
C ASP A 146 0.93 -8.91 11.10
N LYS A 147 0.62 -10.11 11.61
CA LYS A 147 1.21 -11.35 11.12
C LYS A 147 0.90 -11.57 9.64
N PHE A 148 -0.35 -11.37 9.23
CA PHE A 148 -0.78 -11.56 7.86
C PHE A 148 -0.11 -10.57 6.90
N ILE A 149 -0.18 -9.27 7.18
CA ILE A 149 0.38 -8.25 6.28
C ILE A 149 1.89 -8.40 6.13
N ASN A 150 2.61 -8.69 7.22
CA ASN A 150 4.06 -8.87 7.16
C ASN A 150 4.47 -10.15 6.42
N GLU A 151 3.68 -11.21 6.49
CA GLU A 151 3.90 -12.41 5.67
C GLU A 151 3.70 -12.09 4.18
N TYR A 152 2.65 -11.34 3.84
CA TYR A 152 2.35 -10.96 2.46
C TYR A 152 3.38 -9.99 1.88
N ARG A 153 3.88 -9.06 2.67
CA ARG A 153 5.02 -8.22 2.28
C ARG A 153 6.27 -9.03 1.96
N ARG A 154 6.56 -10.08 2.75
CA ARG A 154 7.69 -10.99 2.47
C ARG A 154 7.52 -11.79 1.17
N ILE A 155 6.29 -12.11 0.76
CA ILE A 155 6.01 -12.76 -0.55
C ILE A 155 6.57 -11.90 -1.70
N MET A 156 6.53 -10.57 -1.55
CA MET A 156 7.07 -9.58 -2.51
C MET A 156 8.48 -9.12 -2.12
N ASN A 157 9.25 -9.91 -1.35
CA ASN A 157 10.60 -9.57 -0.90
C ASN A 157 10.71 -8.27 -0.07
N GLN A 158 9.60 -7.70 0.38
CA GLN A 158 9.58 -6.45 1.11
C GLN A 158 9.98 -6.66 2.58
N HIS A 159 11.02 -5.95 3.02
CA HIS A 159 11.41 -5.86 4.42
C HIS A 159 10.73 -4.68 5.10
N VAL A 160 10.41 -4.87 6.38
CA VAL A 160 9.72 -3.85 7.17
C VAL A 160 10.45 -3.65 8.50
N THR A 161 10.67 -2.39 8.86
CA THR A 161 11.03 -1.98 10.23
C THR A 161 9.92 -1.14 10.84
N TYR A 162 9.89 -1.04 12.16
CA TYR A 162 8.88 -0.25 12.85
C TYR A 162 9.42 1.14 13.20
N LYS A 163 8.54 2.13 13.25
CA LYS A 163 8.88 3.54 13.53
C LYS A 163 9.69 3.78 14.82
N THR A 164 9.73 2.80 15.73
CA THR A 164 10.55 2.82 16.94
C THR A 164 12.00 2.40 16.69
N GLY A 165 12.31 1.83 15.52
CA GLY A 165 13.63 1.31 15.15
C GLY A 165 14.54 2.34 14.49
N VAL A 166 14.58 3.60 14.92
CA VAL A 166 15.35 4.68 14.26
C VAL A 166 16.84 4.33 14.11
N ARG A 167 17.43 3.70 15.13
CA ARG A 167 18.84 3.29 15.08
C ARG A 167 19.09 2.22 14.01
N GLU A 168 18.16 1.28 13.86
CA GLU A 168 18.18 0.28 12.80
C GLU A 168 18.06 0.93 11.42
N MET A 169 17.11 1.86 11.24
CA MET A 169 16.92 2.60 9.99
C MET A 169 18.20 3.32 9.55
N ILE A 170 18.87 4.03 10.48
CA ILE A 170 20.14 4.72 10.20
C ILE A 170 21.25 3.72 9.82
N ASN A 171 21.32 2.59 10.50
CA ASN A 171 22.31 1.56 10.22
C ASN A 171 22.09 0.94 8.83
N GLU A 172 20.87 0.67 8.45
CA GLU A 172 20.54 0.10 7.14
C GLU A 172 20.78 1.12 6.01
N LEU A 173 20.44 2.40 6.20
CA LEU A 173 20.81 3.46 5.26
C LEU A 173 22.33 3.50 5.03
N LYS A 174 23.14 3.40 6.08
CA LYS A 174 24.61 3.38 5.97
C LYS A 174 25.15 2.17 5.21
N LYS A 175 24.37 1.08 5.11
CA LYS A 175 24.70 -0.10 4.32
C LYS A 175 24.23 -0.01 2.86
N GLY A 176 23.62 1.12 2.47
CA GLY A 176 23.11 1.34 1.12
C GLY A 176 21.63 1.00 0.94
N ALA A 177 20.89 0.67 2.02
CA ALA A 177 19.46 0.37 1.90
C ALA A 177 18.63 1.61 1.56
N PHE A 178 17.49 1.40 0.90
CA PHE A 178 16.48 2.41 0.65
C PHE A 178 15.45 2.39 1.79
N LEU A 179 15.20 3.54 2.41
CA LEU A 179 14.23 3.67 3.49
C LEU A 179 12.94 4.28 2.97
N GLY A 180 11.88 3.50 2.90
CA GLY A 180 10.56 3.94 2.47
C GLY A 180 9.77 4.58 3.62
N LEU A 181 9.50 5.86 3.52
CA LEU A 181 8.71 6.66 4.46
C LEU A 181 7.42 7.11 3.79
N ILE A 182 6.28 6.73 4.37
CA ILE A 182 4.98 7.24 3.93
C ILE A 182 4.61 8.41 4.84
N MET A 183 4.42 9.56 4.22
CA MET A 183 4.12 10.83 4.90
C MET A 183 2.69 11.28 4.60
N ASP A 184 2.06 11.96 5.55
CA ASP A 184 0.75 12.62 5.42
C ASP A 184 0.91 14.11 5.10
#